data_d40da1dadf58fc35ee9e2ebd55c6dfb0
#
_entry.id   d40da1dadf58fc35ee9e2ebd55c6dfb0
#
_cell.length_a   1.000
_cell.length_b   1.000
_cell.length_c   1.000
_cell.angle_alpha   90.00
_cell.angle_beta   90.00
_cell.angle_gamma   90.00
#
_symmetry.space_group_name_H-M   'P 1'
#
loop_
_entity.id
_entity.type
_entity.pdbx_description
1 polymer ?
#
loop_
_entity_poly.entity_id
_entity_poly.type
_entity_poly.pdbx_seq_one_letter_code
_entity_poly.pdbx_strand_id
1 'polypeptide(L)'
;TPANIKSPNWMATQARKLAKENALTIKVENGKALAKFGGLRAVGNSSKKHPPCFVVVSYRPKGSKRAPHVVLVGKGITFDTGGVSLKRPYDMMTAMKTDMAGAAAVLLTTVAAAKLKLNVRVTALLMLAENALSGTSQRPSDVIEHYDGTTVEVINTDAEGRLVLADGLAYADAKLAPDYLIDVATLTGAATLGLSRHFGALYSRDNSIARDFYEIGEYIGDRIWQMPLIDDYAIALESDVADLNHTAD
;
A
#
# COMPACT_ATOMS: atom_id res chain seq x y z
N THR A 1 16.98 -1.82 8.12
CA THR A 1 17.35 -3.22 7.76
C THR A 1 17.79 -3.24 6.31
N PRO A 2 18.92 -3.88 5.96
CA PRO A 2 19.39 -4.03 4.58
C PRO A 2 18.40 -4.80 3.70
N ALA A 3 18.39 -4.48 2.39
CA ALA A 3 17.43 -5.07 1.45
C ALA A 3 17.58 -6.60 1.28
N ASN A 4 18.80 -7.12 1.37
CA ASN A 4 19.07 -8.56 1.29
C ASN A 4 18.54 -9.38 2.50
N ILE A 5 18.10 -8.69 3.56
CA ILE A 5 17.47 -9.31 4.74
C ILE A 5 15.95 -9.08 4.70
N LYS A 6 15.53 -7.85 4.43
CA LYS A 6 14.14 -7.40 4.54
C LYS A 6 13.34 -7.74 3.27
N SER A 7 12.93 -8.98 3.15
CA SER A 7 12.04 -9.48 2.09
C SER A 7 10.56 -9.40 2.51
N PRO A 8 9.58 -9.64 1.59
CA PRO A 8 8.17 -9.77 1.94
C PRO A 8 7.93 -10.78 3.08
N ASN A 9 8.58 -11.93 3.05
CA ASN A 9 8.46 -12.95 4.10
C ASN A 9 9.06 -12.49 5.43
N TRP A 10 10.16 -11.73 5.40
CA TRP A 10 10.74 -11.14 6.62
C TRP A 10 9.74 -10.16 7.26
N MET A 11 9.10 -9.30 6.45
CA MET A 11 8.07 -8.38 6.92
C MET A 11 6.88 -9.13 7.53
N ALA A 12 6.40 -10.19 6.88
CA ALA A 12 5.34 -11.03 7.40
C ALA A 12 5.74 -11.71 8.73
N THR A 13 7.01 -12.08 8.88
CA THR A 13 7.54 -12.65 10.13
C THR A 13 7.57 -11.61 11.25
N GLN A 14 7.97 -10.37 10.98
CA GLN A 14 7.90 -9.28 11.97
C GLN A 14 6.44 -8.99 12.36
N ALA A 15 5.52 -8.98 11.40
CA ALA A 15 4.10 -8.80 11.66
C ALA A 15 3.54 -9.92 12.59
N ARG A 16 3.93 -11.19 12.36
CA ARG A 16 3.55 -12.31 13.26
C ARG A 16 4.08 -12.12 14.68
N LYS A 17 5.33 -11.69 14.83
CA LYS A 17 5.93 -11.41 16.12
C LYS A 17 5.14 -10.32 16.86
N LEU A 18 4.92 -9.19 16.22
CA LEU A 18 4.18 -8.07 16.81
C LEU A 18 2.72 -8.44 17.12
N ALA A 19 2.07 -9.20 16.25
CA ALA A 19 0.70 -9.65 16.49
C ALA A 19 0.60 -10.55 17.73
N LYS A 20 1.53 -11.50 17.89
CA LYS A 20 1.61 -12.37 19.06
C LYS A 20 1.84 -11.58 20.36
N GLU A 21 2.80 -10.64 20.34
CA GLU A 21 3.16 -9.82 21.51
C GLU A 21 2.03 -8.87 21.96
N ASN A 22 1.10 -8.52 21.06
CA ASN A 22 0.04 -7.54 21.33
C ASN A 22 -1.37 -8.14 21.24
N ALA A 23 -1.50 -9.47 21.26
CA ALA A 23 -2.78 -10.19 21.19
C ALA A 23 -3.65 -9.78 19.98
N LEU A 24 -3.02 -9.50 18.84
CA LEU A 24 -3.68 -9.21 17.56
C LEU A 24 -3.94 -10.52 16.80
N THR A 25 -4.98 -10.52 15.96
CA THR A 25 -5.15 -11.61 15.00
C THR A 25 -4.33 -11.32 13.74
N ILE A 26 -3.76 -12.37 13.14
CA ILE A 26 -2.99 -12.25 11.91
C ILE A 26 -3.30 -13.39 10.95
N LYS A 27 -3.44 -13.05 9.67
CA LYS A 27 -3.51 -13.98 8.54
C LYS A 27 -2.44 -13.60 7.52
N VAL A 28 -1.74 -14.58 6.98
CA VAL A 28 -0.74 -14.38 5.92
C VAL A 28 -1.09 -15.27 4.75
N GLU A 29 -1.27 -14.69 3.60
CA GLU A 29 -1.59 -15.36 2.34
C GLU A 29 -0.45 -15.23 1.34
N ASN A 30 -0.18 -16.29 0.60
CA ASN A 30 0.83 -16.35 -0.44
C ASN A 30 0.45 -17.39 -1.51
N GLY A 31 1.24 -17.48 -2.58
CA GLY A 31 1.07 -18.46 -3.64
C GLY A 31 -0.35 -18.45 -4.22
N LYS A 32 -1.03 -19.60 -4.23
CA LYS A 32 -2.37 -19.75 -4.81
C LYS A 32 -3.44 -18.90 -4.14
N ALA A 33 -3.29 -18.55 -2.87
CA ALA A 33 -4.24 -17.69 -2.16
C ALA A 33 -4.29 -16.25 -2.73
N LEU A 34 -3.24 -15.85 -3.45
CA LEU A 34 -3.16 -14.55 -4.11
C LEU A 34 -3.75 -14.54 -5.53
N ALA A 35 -4.46 -15.59 -5.96
CA ALA A 35 -4.94 -15.74 -7.36
C ALA A 35 -5.72 -14.51 -7.86
N LYS A 36 -6.50 -13.86 -6.98
CA LYS A 36 -7.29 -12.67 -7.31
C LYS A 36 -6.56 -11.34 -7.13
N PHE A 37 -5.37 -11.34 -6.55
CA PHE A 37 -4.59 -10.13 -6.31
C PHE A 37 -3.66 -9.89 -7.52
N GLY A 38 -4.23 -9.43 -8.63
CA GLY A 38 -3.52 -9.32 -9.91
C GLY A 38 -2.36 -8.33 -9.86
N GLY A 39 -2.56 -7.16 -9.26
CA GLY A 39 -1.51 -6.15 -9.08
C GLY A 39 -0.38 -6.64 -8.18
N LEU A 40 -0.71 -7.20 -7.02
CA LEU A 40 0.28 -7.75 -6.09
C LEU A 40 1.09 -8.88 -6.73
N ARG A 41 0.45 -9.74 -7.53
CA ARG A 41 1.10 -10.82 -8.26
C ARG A 41 1.98 -10.30 -9.39
N ALA A 42 1.48 -9.37 -10.20
CA ALA A 42 2.21 -8.83 -11.35
C ALA A 42 3.53 -8.19 -10.89
N VAL A 43 3.49 -7.37 -9.86
CA VAL A 43 4.69 -6.79 -9.25
C VAL A 43 5.58 -7.85 -8.63
N GLY A 44 5.02 -8.72 -7.77
CA GLY A 44 5.78 -9.70 -7.00
C GLY A 44 6.34 -10.87 -7.82
N ASN A 45 5.80 -11.18 -8.99
CA ASN A 45 6.35 -12.18 -9.90
C ASN A 45 7.74 -11.81 -10.42
N SER A 46 8.14 -10.56 -10.29
CA SER A 46 9.48 -10.10 -10.66
C SER A 46 10.58 -10.76 -9.81
N SER A 47 10.26 -11.22 -8.59
CA SER A 47 11.25 -11.80 -7.68
C SER A 47 10.83 -13.20 -7.23
N LYS A 48 11.35 -14.23 -7.89
CA LYS A 48 11.14 -15.63 -7.46
C LYS A 48 11.76 -15.95 -6.10
N LYS A 49 12.84 -15.28 -5.74
CA LYS A 49 13.53 -15.44 -4.46
C LYS A 49 12.73 -14.86 -3.30
N HIS A 50 11.98 -13.80 -3.56
CA HIS A 50 11.20 -13.06 -2.57
C HIS A 50 9.74 -12.93 -3.03
N PRO A 51 8.97 -14.03 -3.04
CA PRO A 51 7.60 -14.05 -3.54
C PRO A 51 6.71 -13.10 -2.73
N PRO A 52 5.65 -12.56 -3.37
CA PRO A 52 4.73 -11.65 -2.72
C PRO A 52 3.93 -12.35 -1.61
N CYS A 53 3.53 -11.58 -0.62
CA CYS A 53 2.57 -12.01 0.39
C CYS A 53 1.61 -10.89 0.78
N PHE A 54 0.39 -11.29 1.10
CA PHE A 54 -0.66 -10.44 1.65
C PHE A 54 -0.81 -10.75 3.14
N VAL A 55 -0.74 -9.73 3.98
CA VAL A 55 -0.83 -9.88 5.43
C VAL A 55 -1.98 -9.05 5.96
N VAL A 56 -2.87 -9.67 6.71
CA VAL A 56 -3.98 -9.04 7.42
C VAL A 56 -3.71 -9.09 8.90
N VAL A 57 -3.62 -7.94 9.57
CA VAL A 57 -3.45 -7.83 11.02
C VAL A 57 -4.63 -7.07 11.59
N SER A 58 -5.34 -7.63 12.59
CA SER A 58 -6.53 -6.97 13.12
C SER A 58 -6.48 -6.84 14.64
N TYR A 59 -6.86 -5.65 15.09
CA TYR A 59 -7.21 -5.33 16.46
C TYR A 59 -8.73 -5.23 16.60
N ARG A 60 -9.30 -6.02 17.51
CA ARG A 60 -10.74 -6.05 17.83
C ARG A 60 -10.93 -6.10 19.33
N PRO A 61 -11.13 -4.96 20.02
CA PRO A 61 -11.35 -4.95 21.46
C PRO A 61 -12.66 -5.67 21.83
N LYS A 62 -12.72 -6.21 23.05
CA LYS A 62 -13.93 -6.87 23.56
C LYS A 62 -15.10 -5.88 23.57
N GLY A 63 -16.27 -6.33 23.11
CA GLY A 63 -17.46 -5.48 23.03
C GLY A 63 -17.53 -4.52 21.83
N SER A 64 -16.53 -4.49 20.96
CA SER A 64 -16.39 -3.53 19.85
C SER A 64 -17.23 -3.83 18.62
N LYS A 65 -18.26 -4.69 18.68
CA LYS A 65 -19.08 -5.03 17.50
C LYS A 65 -19.68 -3.81 16.79
N ARG A 66 -19.98 -2.75 17.54
CA ARG A 66 -20.55 -1.48 17.03
C ARG A 66 -19.51 -0.35 16.93
N ALA A 67 -18.27 -0.59 17.32
CA ALA A 67 -17.22 0.40 17.20
C ALA A 67 -16.85 0.61 15.73
N PRO A 68 -16.45 1.82 15.34
CA PRO A 68 -15.99 2.09 13.98
C PRO A 68 -14.90 1.13 13.54
N HIS A 69 -14.90 0.76 12.27
CA HIS A 69 -13.90 -0.09 11.65
C HIS A 69 -13.02 0.73 10.70
N VAL A 70 -11.79 0.94 11.10
CA VAL A 70 -10.75 1.56 10.28
C VAL A 70 -9.94 0.47 9.59
N VAL A 71 -9.89 0.50 8.27
CA VAL A 71 -9.03 -0.37 7.48
C VAL A 71 -7.91 0.47 6.89
N LEU A 72 -6.68 0.03 7.12
CA LEU A 72 -5.46 0.70 6.69
C LEU A 72 -4.74 -0.19 5.68
N VAL A 73 -4.55 0.29 4.46
CA VAL A 73 -3.82 -0.43 3.40
C VAL A 73 -2.41 0.14 3.28
N GLY A 74 -1.39 -0.67 3.44
CA GLY A 74 0.00 -0.22 3.43
C GLY A 74 0.78 -0.71 2.21
N LYS A 75 1.38 0.21 1.44
CA LYS A 75 2.37 -0.13 0.41
C LYS A 75 3.56 -0.84 1.07
N GLY A 76 3.87 -2.04 0.58
CA GLY A 76 4.89 -2.90 1.17
C GLY A 76 5.93 -3.38 0.17
N ILE A 77 6.42 -2.50 -0.70
CA ILE A 77 7.47 -2.86 -1.66
C ILE A 77 8.82 -2.90 -0.94
N THR A 78 9.29 -4.11 -0.67
CA THR A 78 10.48 -4.31 0.18
C THR A 78 11.77 -3.86 -0.46
N PHE A 79 11.83 -3.86 -1.78
CA PHE A 79 12.83 -3.18 -2.60
C PHE A 79 12.24 -2.85 -3.97
N ASP A 80 12.54 -1.68 -4.51
CA ASP A 80 12.01 -1.21 -5.78
C ASP A 80 13.14 -0.77 -6.72
N THR A 81 13.30 -1.53 -7.82
CA THR A 81 14.23 -1.18 -8.90
C THR A 81 13.55 -0.35 -9.99
N GLY A 82 12.23 -0.21 -9.95
CA GLY A 82 11.40 0.24 -11.06
C GLY A 82 10.94 -0.87 -12.00
N GLY A 83 11.44 -2.10 -11.81
CA GLY A 83 11.17 -3.20 -12.73
C GLY A 83 11.84 -2.98 -14.09
N VAL A 84 11.11 -3.25 -15.18
CA VAL A 84 11.59 -3.01 -16.56
C VAL A 84 11.77 -1.52 -16.83
N SER A 85 10.91 -0.67 -16.27
CA SER A 85 11.07 0.80 -16.26
C SER A 85 12.10 1.21 -15.22
N LEU A 86 13.34 0.79 -15.41
CA LEU A 86 14.42 0.85 -14.43
C LEU A 86 14.68 2.28 -13.94
N LYS A 87 14.73 2.48 -12.63
CA LYS A 87 14.97 3.79 -11.99
C LYS A 87 16.28 4.45 -12.47
N ARG A 88 16.16 5.73 -12.75
CA ARG A 88 17.29 6.60 -13.16
C ARG A 88 17.22 7.94 -12.39
N PRO A 89 18.33 8.50 -11.91
CA PRO A 89 19.67 7.89 -11.83
C PRO A 89 19.70 6.73 -10.81
N TYR A 90 20.68 5.83 -10.94
CA TYR A 90 20.78 4.60 -10.10
C TYR A 90 20.94 4.87 -8.61
N ASP A 91 21.48 6.01 -8.23
CA ASP A 91 21.68 6.39 -6.82
C ASP A 91 20.37 6.38 -6.02
N MET A 92 19.23 6.62 -6.68
CA MET A 92 17.92 6.56 -6.08
C MET A 92 17.59 5.19 -5.50
N MET A 93 18.10 4.11 -6.11
CA MET A 93 17.82 2.74 -5.65
C MET A 93 18.36 2.46 -4.25
N THR A 94 19.42 3.13 -3.81
CA THR A 94 19.99 2.92 -2.47
C THR A 94 18.96 3.17 -1.35
N ALA A 95 18.04 4.11 -1.58
CA ALA A 95 16.96 4.43 -0.65
C ALA A 95 15.75 3.50 -0.78
N MET A 96 15.60 2.74 -1.87
CA MET A 96 14.39 1.96 -2.19
C MET A 96 14.11 0.79 -1.23
N LYS A 97 15.04 0.45 -0.35
CA LYS A 97 14.75 -0.40 0.82
C LYS A 97 13.71 0.19 1.77
N THR A 98 13.37 1.47 1.64
CA THR A 98 12.36 2.15 2.47
C THR A 98 10.96 2.11 1.87
N ASP A 99 10.79 1.57 0.67
CA ASP A 99 9.54 1.61 -0.11
C ASP A 99 8.42 0.71 0.45
N MET A 100 8.62 0.21 1.63
CA MET A 100 7.66 -0.53 2.46
C MET A 100 7.26 0.23 3.73
N ALA A 101 7.60 1.50 3.85
CA ALA A 101 7.30 2.28 5.07
C ALA A 101 5.79 2.43 5.29
N GLY A 102 4.97 2.49 4.23
CA GLY A 102 3.52 2.47 4.34
C GLY A 102 3.00 1.23 5.07
N ALA A 103 3.44 0.03 4.67
CA ALA A 103 3.07 -1.22 5.35
C ALA A 103 3.57 -1.25 6.81
N ALA A 104 4.76 -0.73 7.08
CA ALA A 104 5.27 -0.64 8.44
C ALA A 104 4.45 0.32 9.31
N ALA A 105 4.08 1.49 8.76
CA ALA A 105 3.27 2.49 9.45
C ALA A 105 1.90 1.93 9.85
N VAL A 106 1.14 1.34 8.91
CA VAL A 106 -0.19 0.79 9.19
C VAL A 106 -0.14 -0.39 10.17
N LEU A 107 0.90 -1.22 10.11
CA LEU A 107 1.13 -2.29 11.08
C LEU A 107 1.33 -1.71 12.49
N LEU A 108 2.22 -0.73 12.63
CA LEU A 108 2.52 -0.12 13.93
C LEU A 108 1.36 0.70 14.48
N THR A 109 0.56 1.36 13.63
CA THR A 109 -0.68 2.03 14.01
C THR A 109 -1.67 1.03 14.62
N THR A 110 -1.82 -0.16 14.01
CA THR A 110 -2.68 -1.23 14.55
C THR A 110 -2.17 -1.73 15.91
N VAL A 111 -0.85 -1.88 16.07
CA VAL A 111 -0.22 -2.23 17.36
C VAL A 111 -0.45 -1.13 18.40
N ALA A 112 -0.31 0.14 18.01
CA ALA A 112 -0.54 1.28 18.90
C ALA A 112 -1.99 1.35 19.38
N ALA A 113 -2.96 1.16 18.47
CA ALA A 113 -4.38 1.10 18.84
C ALA A 113 -4.67 0.03 19.90
N ALA A 114 -4.03 -1.14 19.77
CA ALA A 114 -4.15 -2.23 20.74
C ALA A 114 -3.51 -1.88 22.10
N LYS A 115 -2.29 -1.32 22.09
CA LYS A 115 -1.59 -0.91 23.33
C LYS A 115 -2.32 0.19 24.07
N LEU A 116 -2.90 1.14 23.35
CA LEU A 116 -3.70 2.23 23.90
C LEU A 116 -5.13 1.79 24.26
N LYS A 117 -5.51 0.55 23.95
CA LYS A 117 -6.84 -0.01 24.20
C LYS A 117 -7.97 0.87 23.64
N LEU A 118 -7.75 1.44 22.44
CA LEU A 118 -8.73 2.31 21.80
C LEU A 118 -10.05 1.53 21.53
N ASN A 119 -11.19 2.18 21.72
CA ASN A 119 -12.50 1.59 21.40
C ASN A 119 -12.81 1.73 19.88
N VAL A 120 -11.96 1.13 19.05
CA VAL A 120 -12.04 1.13 17.59
C VAL A 120 -11.58 -0.24 17.07
N ARG A 121 -12.17 -0.71 15.98
CA ARG A 121 -11.65 -1.87 15.24
C ARG A 121 -10.65 -1.38 14.22
N VAL A 122 -9.44 -1.94 14.19
CA VAL A 122 -8.42 -1.58 13.20
C VAL A 122 -7.97 -2.83 12.48
N THR A 123 -7.93 -2.77 11.15
CA THR A 123 -7.36 -3.83 10.32
C THR A 123 -6.30 -3.24 9.39
N ALA A 124 -5.06 -3.69 9.52
CA ALA A 124 -3.99 -3.37 8.59
C ALA A 124 -3.87 -4.45 7.50
N LEU A 125 -3.81 -4.02 6.26
CA LEU A 125 -3.54 -4.83 5.08
C LEU A 125 -2.15 -4.47 4.54
N LEU A 126 -1.21 -5.41 4.62
CA LEU A 126 0.16 -5.19 4.16
C LEU A 126 0.31 -5.83 2.78
N MET A 127 0.51 -5.02 1.75
CA MET A 127 0.65 -5.45 0.36
C MET A 127 2.14 -5.63 0.06
N LEU A 128 2.69 -6.81 0.39
CA LEU A 128 4.14 -7.06 0.39
C LEU A 128 4.62 -7.69 -0.91
N ALA A 129 5.50 -7.00 -1.61
CA ALA A 129 6.16 -7.48 -2.83
C ALA A 129 7.58 -6.93 -2.94
N GLU A 130 8.34 -7.44 -3.90
CA GLU A 130 9.58 -6.84 -4.40
C GLU A 130 9.38 -6.50 -5.88
N ASN A 131 9.74 -5.29 -6.31
CA ASN A 131 9.72 -4.88 -7.70
C ASN A 131 11.14 -4.94 -8.27
N ALA A 132 11.46 -6.05 -8.91
CA ALA A 132 12.80 -6.33 -9.42
C ALA A 132 12.81 -6.40 -10.95
N LEU A 133 13.98 -6.15 -11.55
CA LEU A 133 14.22 -6.41 -12.95
C LEU A 133 14.58 -7.89 -13.15
N SER A 134 13.74 -8.62 -13.86
CA SER A 134 13.96 -10.06 -14.15
C SER A 134 13.20 -10.49 -15.41
N GLY A 135 13.42 -11.72 -15.84
CA GLY A 135 12.69 -12.33 -16.96
C GLY A 135 11.22 -12.63 -16.68
N THR A 136 10.75 -12.42 -15.43
CA THR A 136 9.35 -12.62 -15.04
C THR A 136 8.67 -11.34 -14.54
N SER A 137 9.34 -10.18 -14.71
CA SER A 137 8.77 -8.87 -14.40
C SER A 137 7.61 -8.54 -15.34
N GLN A 138 6.63 -7.81 -14.81
CA GLN A 138 5.61 -7.17 -15.64
C GLN A 138 6.23 -6.18 -16.63
N ARG A 139 5.56 -5.93 -17.74
CA ARG A 139 6.05 -5.08 -18.83
C ARG A 139 5.05 -3.97 -19.12
N PRO A 140 5.49 -2.84 -19.64
CA PRO A 140 4.58 -1.91 -20.32
C PRO A 140 3.73 -2.65 -21.36
N SER A 141 2.44 -2.33 -21.43
CA SER A 141 1.37 -2.97 -22.21
C SER A 141 0.89 -4.34 -21.70
N ASP A 142 1.36 -4.84 -20.57
CA ASP A 142 0.68 -5.94 -19.89
C ASP A 142 -0.66 -5.42 -19.32
N VAL A 143 -1.71 -6.25 -19.36
CA VAL A 143 -3.00 -5.94 -18.73
C VAL A 143 -3.16 -6.80 -17.47
N ILE A 144 -3.51 -6.16 -16.37
CA ILE A 144 -3.69 -6.79 -15.06
C ILE A 144 -5.16 -6.76 -14.69
N GLU A 145 -5.72 -7.88 -14.23
CA GLU A 145 -7.03 -7.94 -13.60
C GLU A 145 -6.88 -7.86 -12.08
N HIS A 146 -7.41 -6.80 -11.47
CA HIS A 146 -7.38 -6.56 -10.03
C HIS A 146 -8.39 -7.42 -9.26
N TYR A 147 -8.35 -7.31 -7.91
CA TYR A 147 -9.15 -8.14 -7.01
C TYR A 147 -10.66 -8.07 -7.26
N ASP A 148 -11.17 -6.94 -7.69
CA ASP A 148 -12.57 -6.68 -8.02
C ASP A 148 -12.96 -7.01 -9.46
N GLY A 149 -11.99 -7.38 -10.31
CA GLY A 149 -12.18 -7.66 -11.71
C GLY A 149 -11.86 -6.49 -12.65
N THR A 150 -11.56 -5.30 -12.12
CA THR A 150 -11.13 -4.15 -12.93
C THR A 150 -9.82 -4.47 -13.64
N THR A 151 -9.79 -4.23 -14.95
CA THR A 151 -8.58 -4.43 -15.76
C THR A 151 -7.81 -3.13 -15.90
N VAL A 152 -6.46 -3.22 -15.76
CA VAL A 152 -5.58 -2.06 -15.80
C VAL A 152 -4.39 -2.34 -16.70
N GLU A 153 -4.16 -1.44 -17.67
CA GLU A 153 -2.97 -1.47 -18.52
C GLU A 153 -1.77 -0.91 -17.77
N VAL A 154 -0.67 -1.66 -17.76
CA VAL A 154 0.63 -1.22 -17.22
C VAL A 154 1.30 -0.33 -18.26
N ILE A 155 1.58 0.94 -17.91
CA ILE A 155 2.34 1.86 -18.76
C ILE A 155 3.77 1.97 -18.25
N ASN A 156 3.94 2.11 -16.92
CA ASN A 156 5.24 2.30 -16.29
C ASN A 156 5.39 1.33 -15.10
N THR A 157 6.31 0.38 -15.20
CA THR A 157 6.51 -0.61 -14.13
C THR A 157 7.11 -0.03 -12.85
N ASP A 158 7.57 1.23 -12.86
CA ASP A 158 8.00 2.00 -11.68
C ASP A 158 6.82 2.67 -10.94
N ALA A 159 5.61 2.51 -11.45
CA ALA A 159 4.36 2.92 -10.78
C ALA A 159 3.64 1.70 -10.15
N GLU A 160 4.37 0.77 -9.59
CA GLU A 160 3.93 -0.51 -9.03
C GLU A 160 3.12 -0.37 -7.74
N GLY A 161 3.41 0.68 -6.95
CA GLY A 161 2.80 0.87 -5.64
C GLY A 161 1.28 1.01 -5.72
N ARG A 162 0.77 1.75 -6.70
CA ARG A 162 -0.67 1.90 -6.91
C ARG A 162 -1.35 0.60 -7.35
N LEU A 163 -0.65 -0.28 -8.04
CA LEU A 163 -1.17 -1.59 -8.45
C LEU A 163 -1.37 -2.51 -7.24
N VAL A 164 -0.40 -2.57 -6.34
CA VAL A 164 -0.55 -3.39 -5.13
C VAL A 164 -1.58 -2.81 -4.17
N LEU A 165 -1.67 -1.47 -4.05
CA LEU A 165 -2.67 -0.80 -3.21
C LEU A 165 -4.10 -1.02 -3.73
N ALA A 166 -4.32 -0.97 -5.04
CA ALA A 166 -5.64 -1.19 -5.65
C ALA A 166 -6.22 -2.54 -5.24
N ASP A 167 -5.45 -3.62 -5.27
CA ASP A 167 -5.89 -4.93 -4.78
C ASP A 167 -6.29 -4.92 -3.30
N GLY A 168 -5.51 -4.21 -2.47
CA GLY A 168 -5.78 -4.10 -1.03
C GLY A 168 -7.03 -3.29 -0.74
N LEU A 169 -7.26 -2.20 -1.47
CA LEU A 169 -8.45 -1.35 -1.37
C LEU A 169 -9.70 -2.12 -1.82
N ALA A 170 -9.64 -2.80 -2.98
CA ALA A 170 -10.74 -3.62 -3.50
C ALA A 170 -11.07 -4.79 -2.56
N TYR A 171 -10.05 -5.45 -1.98
CA TYR A 171 -10.27 -6.47 -0.96
C TYR A 171 -10.95 -5.89 0.30
N ALA A 172 -10.52 -4.73 0.77
CA ALA A 172 -11.08 -4.08 1.96
C ALA A 172 -12.56 -3.77 1.77
N ASP A 173 -12.92 -3.17 0.64
CA ASP A 173 -14.29 -2.87 0.28
C ASP A 173 -15.15 -4.15 0.21
N ALA A 174 -14.72 -5.13 -0.56
CA ALA A 174 -15.48 -6.36 -0.81
C ALA A 174 -15.63 -7.29 0.42
N LYS A 175 -14.70 -7.24 1.40
CA LYS A 175 -14.61 -8.24 2.47
C LYS A 175 -14.71 -7.70 3.89
N LEU A 176 -14.43 -6.42 4.11
CA LEU A 176 -14.28 -5.89 5.46
C LEU A 176 -15.32 -4.84 5.83
N ALA A 177 -16.02 -4.27 4.86
CA ALA A 177 -17.02 -3.20 5.05
C ALA A 177 -16.53 -2.14 6.04
N PRO A 178 -15.46 -1.39 5.71
CA PRO A 178 -14.88 -0.39 6.60
C PRO A 178 -15.77 0.84 6.73
N ASP A 179 -15.77 1.47 7.92
CA ASP A 179 -16.31 2.82 8.10
C ASP A 179 -15.31 3.87 7.58
N TYR A 180 -14.01 3.57 7.69
CA TYR A 180 -12.91 4.39 7.16
C TYR A 180 -11.91 3.50 6.45
N LEU A 181 -11.59 3.84 5.21
CA LEU A 181 -10.60 3.16 4.38
C LEU A 181 -9.49 4.14 4.01
N ILE A 182 -8.26 3.85 4.40
CA ILE A 182 -7.11 4.74 4.24
C ILE A 182 -5.93 3.92 3.72
N ASP A 183 -5.27 4.40 2.69
CA ASP A 183 -3.97 3.83 2.28
C ASP A 183 -2.80 4.74 2.70
N VAL A 184 -1.65 4.11 2.92
CA VAL A 184 -0.40 4.79 3.30
C VAL A 184 0.73 4.25 2.43
N ALA A 185 1.41 5.14 1.73
CA ALA A 185 2.42 4.74 0.77
C ALA A 185 3.55 5.76 0.61
N THR A 186 4.75 5.25 0.39
CA THR A 186 5.86 5.96 -0.24
C THR A 186 5.65 5.91 -1.76
N LEU A 187 4.67 6.68 -2.28
CA LEU A 187 4.08 6.38 -3.57
C LEU A 187 4.86 6.97 -4.75
N THR A 188 5.11 8.28 -4.71
CA THR A 188 5.78 8.98 -5.81
C THR A 188 6.60 10.17 -5.32
N GLY A 189 7.74 10.41 -5.96
CA GLY A 189 8.57 11.57 -5.69
C GLY A 189 7.91 12.90 -6.10
N ALA A 190 6.87 12.88 -6.92
CA ALA A 190 6.19 14.09 -7.40
C ALA A 190 5.63 14.95 -6.26
N ALA A 191 5.14 14.34 -5.18
CA ALA A 191 4.65 15.09 -4.01
C ALA A 191 5.75 15.97 -3.39
N THR A 192 7.01 15.57 -3.45
CA THR A 192 8.12 16.36 -2.88
C THR A 192 8.45 17.61 -3.67
N LEU A 193 8.02 17.72 -4.93
CA LEU A 193 8.20 18.90 -5.76
C LEU A 193 7.36 20.08 -5.25
N GLY A 194 6.12 19.79 -4.79
CA GLY A 194 5.24 20.81 -4.26
C GLY A 194 5.33 21.01 -2.74
N LEU A 195 5.58 19.92 -2.01
CA LEU A 195 5.46 19.88 -0.55
C LEU A 195 6.81 19.76 0.18
N SER A 196 7.91 19.61 -0.56
CA SER A 196 9.22 19.26 -0.01
C SER A 196 9.17 17.93 0.78
N ARG A 197 10.03 17.77 1.79
CA ARG A 197 10.05 16.60 2.68
C ARG A 197 9.42 16.89 4.05
N HIS A 198 8.78 18.05 4.21
CA HIS A 198 8.23 18.49 5.48
C HIS A 198 6.73 18.21 5.61
N PHE A 199 6.06 17.91 4.51
CA PHE A 199 4.64 17.60 4.50
C PHE A 199 4.37 16.28 3.76
N GLY A 200 3.50 15.47 4.33
CA GLY A 200 2.87 14.36 3.62
C GLY A 200 1.76 14.88 2.70
N ALA A 201 1.61 14.30 1.51
CA ALA A 201 0.48 14.59 0.64
C ALA A 201 -0.74 13.76 1.08
N LEU A 202 -1.87 14.41 1.33
CA LEU A 202 -3.14 13.77 1.63
C LEU A 202 -4.11 13.99 0.48
N TYR A 203 -4.73 12.93 0.01
CA TYR A 203 -5.79 12.95 -0.99
C TYR A 203 -7.07 12.41 -0.36
N SER A 204 -8.12 13.22 -0.30
CA SER A 204 -9.43 12.81 0.21
C SER A 204 -10.53 13.65 -0.42
N ARG A 205 -11.66 13.02 -0.74
CA ARG A 205 -12.91 13.71 -1.10
C ARG A 205 -13.69 14.18 0.13
N ASP A 206 -13.37 13.65 1.31
CA ASP A 206 -13.96 14.06 2.59
C ASP A 206 -13.10 15.15 3.23
N ASN A 207 -13.58 16.40 3.14
CA ASN A 207 -12.90 17.56 3.70
C ASN A 207 -12.89 17.57 5.24
N SER A 208 -13.79 16.85 5.91
CA SER A 208 -13.82 16.75 7.36
C SER A 208 -12.63 15.90 7.83
N ILE A 209 -12.45 14.72 7.23
CA ILE A 209 -11.32 13.85 7.50
C ILE A 209 -10.00 14.57 7.17
N ALA A 210 -9.94 15.26 6.05
CA ALA A 210 -8.72 15.98 5.65
C ALA A 210 -8.34 17.06 6.66
N ARG A 211 -9.32 17.78 7.20
CA ARG A 211 -9.12 18.79 8.25
C ARG A 211 -8.61 18.17 9.54
N ASP A 212 -9.24 17.08 10.00
CA ASP A 212 -8.82 16.39 11.23
C ASP A 212 -7.37 15.91 11.12
N PHE A 213 -6.99 15.34 9.98
CA PHE A 213 -5.62 14.94 9.73
C PHE A 213 -4.65 16.13 9.73
N TYR A 214 -5.02 17.24 9.11
CA TYR A 214 -4.21 18.47 9.11
C TYR A 214 -3.98 18.99 10.53
N GLU A 215 -5.06 19.16 11.31
CA GLU A 215 -4.99 19.68 12.69
C GLU A 215 -4.17 18.78 13.61
N ILE A 216 -4.38 17.45 13.52
CA ILE A 216 -3.60 16.47 14.28
C ILE A 216 -2.14 16.51 13.83
N GLY A 217 -1.86 16.56 12.53
CA GLY A 217 -0.52 16.63 11.98
C GLY A 217 0.28 17.84 12.47
N GLU A 218 -0.35 19.01 12.51
CA GLU A 218 0.25 20.22 13.09
C GLU A 218 0.53 20.06 14.60
N TYR A 219 -0.41 19.46 15.33
CA TYR A 219 -0.27 19.27 16.79
C TYR A 219 0.88 18.30 17.15
N ILE A 220 1.04 17.21 16.39
CA ILE A 220 2.07 16.20 16.69
C ILE A 220 3.40 16.44 15.93
N GLY A 221 3.44 17.40 15.00
CA GLY A 221 4.61 17.72 14.18
C GLY A 221 4.82 16.77 12.99
N ASP A 222 3.85 15.93 12.64
CA ASP A 222 3.84 15.10 11.42
C ASP A 222 2.86 15.69 10.42
N ARG A 223 3.32 16.75 9.76
CA ARG A 223 2.50 17.64 8.95
C ARG A 223 2.05 16.99 7.65
N ILE A 224 0.81 17.26 7.29
CA ILE A 224 0.23 16.83 6.00
C ILE A 224 -0.46 18.00 5.32
N TRP A 225 -0.61 17.91 4.00
CA TRP A 225 -1.30 18.91 3.18
C TRP A 225 -2.29 18.23 2.24
N GLN A 226 -3.55 18.72 2.23
CA GLN A 226 -4.55 18.20 1.33
C GLN A 226 -4.26 18.66 -0.10
N MET A 227 -4.10 17.69 -1.00
CA MET A 227 -3.92 17.89 -2.43
C MET A 227 -5.26 17.79 -3.16
N PRO A 228 -5.41 18.49 -4.31
CA PRO A 228 -6.63 18.40 -5.08
C PRO A 228 -6.86 16.98 -5.62
N LEU A 229 -8.12 16.54 -5.54
CA LEU A 229 -8.60 15.29 -6.13
C LEU A 229 -9.87 15.61 -6.92
N ILE A 230 -9.73 15.82 -8.23
CA ILE A 230 -10.79 16.26 -9.13
C ILE A 230 -11.04 15.22 -10.22
N ASP A 231 -12.29 15.17 -10.70
CA ASP A 231 -12.72 14.16 -11.68
C ASP A 231 -12.09 14.35 -13.06
N ASP A 232 -11.68 15.58 -13.40
CA ASP A 232 -11.03 15.92 -14.67
C ASP A 232 -9.74 15.11 -14.93
N TYR A 233 -9.11 14.59 -13.87
CA TYR A 233 -7.94 13.74 -14.00
C TYR A 233 -8.25 12.34 -14.55
N ALA A 234 -9.51 11.91 -14.52
CA ALA A 234 -9.91 10.56 -14.96
C ALA A 234 -9.61 10.31 -16.44
N ILE A 235 -9.72 11.35 -17.28
CA ILE A 235 -9.46 11.24 -18.73
C ILE A 235 -8.03 10.80 -19.04
N ALA A 236 -7.06 11.15 -18.18
CA ALA A 236 -5.67 10.77 -18.35
C ALA A 236 -5.41 9.26 -18.04
N LEU A 237 -6.43 8.57 -17.53
CA LEU A 237 -6.34 7.14 -17.18
C LEU A 237 -7.11 6.25 -18.19
N GLU A 238 -7.57 6.79 -19.33
CA GLU A 238 -8.22 5.99 -20.37
C GLU A 238 -7.22 5.02 -21.03
N SER A 239 -7.69 3.84 -21.39
CA SER A 239 -6.91 2.81 -22.10
C SER A 239 -7.72 2.23 -23.25
N ASP A 240 -7.07 1.93 -24.36
CA ASP A 240 -7.69 1.27 -25.52
C ASP A 240 -7.84 -0.26 -25.33
N VAL A 241 -7.20 -0.85 -24.32
CA VAL A 241 -7.09 -2.31 -24.15
C VAL A 241 -7.52 -2.82 -22.77
N ALA A 242 -7.83 -1.92 -21.83
CA ALA A 242 -8.27 -2.22 -20.48
C ALA A 242 -9.32 -1.20 -20.01
N ASP A 243 -9.91 -1.40 -18.83
CA ASP A 243 -10.82 -0.41 -18.24
C ASP A 243 -10.10 0.91 -17.91
N LEU A 244 -8.83 0.81 -17.51
CA LEU A 244 -7.98 1.96 -17.16
C LEU A 244 -6.52 1.69 -17.54
N ASN A 245 -5.74 2.76 -17.69
CA ASN A 245 -4.29 2.71 -17.50
C ASN A 245 -3.94 3.20 -16.08
N HIS A 246 -2.70 3.01 -15.62
CA HIS A 246 -2.34 3.35 -14.23
C HIS A 246 -1.40 4.55 -14.08
N THR A 247 -1.06 5.24 -15.15
CA THR A 247 -0.22 6.45 -15.12
C THR A 247 -0.81 7.52 -16.03
N ALA A 248 -1.10 8.69 -15.46
CA ALA A 248 -1.36 9.86 -16.26
C ALA A 248 -0.04 10.37 -16.87
N ASP A 249 -0.05 10.68 -18.16
CA ASP A 249 1.04 11.34 -18.86
C ASP A 249 1.02 12.86 -18.64
#